data_933cbf25136e39d615c5b5ea18a3ce8e
#
_entry.id   933cbf25136e39d615c5b5ea18a3ce8e
#
_cell.length_a   1.000
_cell.length_b   1.000
_cell.length_c   1.000
_cell.angle_alpha   90.00
_cell.angle_beta   90.00
_cell.angle_gamma   90.00
#
_symmetry.space_group_name_H-M   'P 1'
#
loop_
_entity.id
_entity.type
_entity.pdbx_description
1 polymer ?
#
loop_
_entity_poly.entity_id
_entity_poly.type
_entity_poly.pdbx_seq_one_letter_code
_entity_poly.pdbx_strand_id
1 'polypeptide(L)'
;SNPLPQSYTVSFDNKINKAKIQKIIPLLKNIKGVEDVVYDYNLTFTILEYISSMRVIVFILTILFIIISLYLLFSTSKLIIAQRMQQYNTMKLVGAKLSAIKIPLLLTGVIFGLISSFICVFTFDVIYYISRTFYPQIRFDNFIYFINFAFVFLGLILGPIGIGFYTKKLSLKIDEFK
;
A
#
# COMPACT_ATOMS: atom_id res chain seq x y z
N SER A 1 -15.99 -11.51 -53.48
CA SER A 1 -15.77 -10.17 -52.98
C SER A 1 -16.22 -10.11 -51.51
N ASN A 2 -15.33 -9.79 -50.62
CA ASN A 2 -15.67 -9.65 -49.20
C ASN A 2 -16.46 -8.34 -49.04
N PRO A 3 -17.74 -8.36 -48.62
CA PRO A 3 -18.56 -7.16 -48.51
C PRO A 3 -18.24 -6.31 -47.27
N LEU A 4 -17.31 -6.75 -46.42
CA LEU A 4 -16.93 -5.99 -45.22
C LEU A 4 -15.74 -5.08 -45.52
N PRO A 5 -15.81 -3.80 -45.14
CA PRO A 5 -14.68 -2.89 -45.25
C PRO A 5 -13.50 -3.37 -44.35
N GLN A 6 -12.30 -3.22 -44.88
CA GLN A 6 -11.11 -3.54 -44.11
C GLN A 6 -10.97 -2.54 -42.92
N SER A 7 -10.89 -3.05 -41.71
CA SER A 7 -10.70 -2.21 -40.51
C SER A 7 -9.29 -2.41 -39.97
N TYR A 8 -8.64 -1.27 -39.60
CA TYR A 8 -7.33 -1.26 -38.98
C TYR A 8 -7.45 -0.65 -37.58
N THR A 9 -6.83 -1.32 -36.61
CA THR A 9 -6.79 -0.81 -35.24
C THR A 9 -5.46 -0.09 -35.00
N VAL A 10 -5.51 1.19 -34.67
CA VAL A 10 -4.34 1.99 -34.31
C VAL A 10 -4.23 2.04 -32.80
N SER A 11 -3.17 1.46 -32.25
CA SER A 11 -2.89 1.51 -30.82
C SER A 11 -1.92 2.64 -30.50
N PHE A 12 -2.25 3.44 -29.51
CA PHE A 12 -1.39 4.53 -29.02
C PHE A 12 -0.68 4.12 -27.74
N ASP A 13 0.57 4.54 -27.58
CA ASP A 13 1.32 4.34 -26.35
C ASP A 13 0.72 5.18 -25.18
N ASN A 14 0.82 4.65 -23.98
CA ASN A 14 0.18 5.12 -22.74
C ASN A 14 0.52 6.58 -22.33
N LYS A 15 1.36 7.27 -23.06
CA LYS A 15 1.81 8.66 -22.80
C LYS A 15 1.12 9.74 -23.64
N ILE A 16 0.09 9.38 -24.40
CA ILE A 16 -0.57 10.36 -25.29
C ILE A 16 -1.62 11.17 -24.54
N ASN A 17 -1.40 12.48 -24.48
CA ASN A 17 -2.30 13.45 -23.87
C ASN A 17 -3.50 13.75 -24.78
N LYS A 18 -4.66 14.08 -24.15
CA LYS A 18 -5.93 14.49 -24.79
C LYS A 18 -5.73 15.44 -25.99
N ALA A 19 -4.89 16.47 -25.81
CA ALA A 19 -4.58 17.44 -26.83
C ALA A 19 -3.84 16.89 -28.06
N LYS A 20 -3.06 15.83 -27.91
CA LYS A 20 -2.37 15.16 -29.02
C LYS A 20 -3.30 14.29 -29.85
N ILE A 21 -4.23 13.58 -29.20
CA ILE A 21 -5.21 12.73 -29.91
C ILE A 21 -6.14 13.59 -30.76
N GLN A 22 -6.62 14.72 -30.23
CA GLN A 22 -7.45 15.68 -30.98
C GLN A 22 -6.77 16.21 -32.26
N LYS A 23 -5.44 16.31 -32.26
CA LYS A 23 -4.68 16.74 -33.47
C LYS A 23 -4.43 15.60 -34.44
N ILE A 24 -4.37 14.36 -33.97
CA ILE A 24 -4.06 13.18 -34.80
C ILE A 24 -5.29 12.69 -35.55
N ILE A 25 -6.48 12.73 -34.96
CA ILE A 25 -7.73 12.30 -35.60
C ILE A 25 -7.98 12.96 -36.97
N PRO A 26 -7.92 14.30 -37.12
CA PRO A 26 -8.11 14.91 -38.42
C PRO A 26 -7.00 14.55 -39.42
N LEU A 27 -5.78 14.27 -38.96
CA LEU A 27 -4.69 13.82 -39.83
C LEU A 27 -4.95 12.39 -40.36
N LEU A 28 -5.48 11.51 -39.53
CA LEU A 28 -5.85 10.16 -39.93
C LEU A 28 -7.04 10.15 -40.90
N LYS A 29 -8.00 11.05 -40.71
CA LYS A 29 -9.17 11.19 -41.62
C LYS A 29 -8.79 11.73 -43.00
N ASN A 30 -7.67 12.44 -43.11
CA ASN A 30 -7.15 13.00 -44.38
C ASN A 30 -6.28 12.00 -45.19
N ILE A 31 -6.06 10.79 -44.68
CA ILE A 31 -5.28 9.77 -45.41
C ILE A 31 -6.14 9.18 -46.55
N LYS A 32 -5.59 9.19 -47.73
CA LYS A 32 -6.27 8.63 -48.93
C LYS A 32 -6.58 7.15 -48.76
N GLY A 33 -7.87 6.78 -48.71
CA GLY A 33 -8.33 5.41 -48.54
C GLY A 33 -8.95 5.14 -47.13
N VAL A 34 -9.00 6.14 -46.24
CA VAL A 34 -9.71 6.05 -44.96
C VAL A 34 -11.12 6.63 -45.18
N GLU A 35 -12.15 5.77 -45.07
CA GLU A 35 -13.55 6.19 -45.18
C GLU A 35 -14.07 6.84 -43.91
N ASP A 36 -13.76 6.26 -42.74
CA ASP A 36 -14.14 6.83 -41.45
C ASP A 36 -13.16 6.42 -40.36
N VAL A 37 -13.03 7.26 -39.33
CA VAL A 37 -12.24 7.00 -38.12
C VAL A 37 -13.22 6.89 -36.97
N VAL A 38 -13.56 5.65 -36.59
CA VAL A 38 -14.41 5.39 -35.45
C VAL A 38 -13.58 5.52 -34.18
N TYR A 39 -13.75 6.62 -33.50
CA TYR A 39 -13.13 6.88 -32.21
C TYR A 39 -14.18 7.33 -31.21
N ASP A 40 -14.45 6.47 -30.23
CA ASP A 40 -15.40 6.80 -29.18
C ASP A 40 -14.72 7.68 -28.11
N TYR A 41 -14.60 8.96 -28.48
CA TYR A 41 -13.94 10.00 -27.69
C TYR A 41 -14.55 10.12 -26.30
N ASN A 42 -15.88 10.12 -26.24
CA ASN A 42 -16.59 10.39 -24.99
C ASN A 42 -16.42 9.23 -23.98
N LEU A 43 -16.58 7.99 -24.39
CA LEU A 43 -16.43 6.82 -23.51
C LEU A 43 -14.99 6.67 -22.99
N THR A 44 -14.01 6.77 -23.88
CA THR A 44 -12.60 6.57 -23.49
C THR A 44 -12.12 7.64 -22.50
N PHE A 45 -12.45 8.91 -22.72
CA PHE A 45 -12.07 9.98 -21.78
C PHE A 45 -12.87 9.96 -20.50
N THR A 46 -14.14 9.64 -20.55
CA THR A 46 -14.96 9.47 -19.36
C THR A 46 -14.39 8.36 -18.47
N ILE A 47 -14.00 7.23 -19.03
CA ILE A 47 -13.37 6.13 -18.29
C ILE A 47 -12.03 6.57 -17.68
N LEU A 48 -11.18 7.27 -18.43
CA LEU A 48 -9.90 7.77 -17.92
C LEU A 48 -10.07 8.80 -16.79
N GLU A 49 -11.08 9.64 -16.88
CA GLU A 49 -11.42 10.62 -15.85
C GLU A 49 -11.94 9.95 -14.58
N TYR A 50 -12.78 8.91 -14.71
CA TYR A 50 -13.20 8.07 -13.60
C TYR A 50 -12.02 7.35 -12.93
N ILE A 51 -11.10 6.78 -13.71
CA ILE A 51 -9.90 6.12 -13.18
C ILE A 51 -9.02 7.14 -12.42
N SER A 52 -8.88 8.33 -12.95
CA SER A 52 -8.12 9.41 -12.27
C SER A 52 -8.77 9.82 -10.95
N SER A 53 -10.08 9.99 -10.92
CA SER A 53 -10.86 10.31 -9.72
C SER A 53 -10.79 9.18 -8.69
N MET A 54 -10.92 7.93 -9.12
CA MET A 54 -10.74 6.74 -8.27
C MET A 54 -9.36 6.69 -7.61
N ARG A 55 -8.31 7.09 -8.30
CA ARG A 55 -6.95 7.16 -7.73
C ARG A 55 -6.88 8.09 -6.53
N VAL A 56 -7.53 9.26 -6.62
CA VAL A 56 -7.57 10.23 -5.50
C VAL A 56 -8.32 9.65 -4.31
N ILE A 57 -9.46 9.00 -4.55
CA ILE A 57 -10.25 8.35 -3.48
C ILE A 57 -9.43 7.26 -2.80
N VAL A 58 -8.78 6.38 -3.57
CA VAL A 58 -7.91 5.33 -3.02
C VAL A 58 -6.76 5.92 -2.22
N PHE A 59 -6.15 7.02 -2.67
CA PHE A 59 -5.08 7.69 -1.95
C PHE A 59 -5.55 8.24 -0.59
N ILE A 60 -6.72 8.89 -0.56
CA ILE A 60 -7.32 9.40 0.69
C ILE A 60 -7.65 8.25 1.66
N LEU A 61 -8.26 7.18 1.16
CA LEU A 61 -8.55 5.99 1.96
C LEU A 61 -7.27 5.36 2.53
N THR A 62 -6.22 5.29 1.74
CA THR A 62 -4.92 4.77 2.19
C THR A 62 -4.36 5.59 3.35
N ILE A 63 -4.38 6.92 3.27
CA ILE A 63 -3.95 7.80 4.37
C ILE A 63 -4.81 7.58 5.61
N LEU A 64 -6.12 7.48 5.45
CA LEU A 64 -7.04 7.25 6.56
C LEU A 64 -6.75 5.91 7.25
N PHE A 65 -6.53 4.83 6.51
CA PHE A 65 -6.14 3.53 7.06
C PHE A 65 -4.79 3.57 7.79
N ILE A 66 -3.82 4.32 7.29
CA ILE A 66 -2.53 4.52 7.97
C ILE A 66 -2.73 5.18 9.32
N ILE A 67 -3.54 6.24 9.39
CA ILE A 67 -3.84 6.96 10.64
C ILE A 67 -4.53 6.05 11.65
N ILE A 68 -5.56 5.32 11.24
CA ILE A 68 -6.27 4.36 12.09
C ILE A 68 -5.32 3.27 12.59
N SER A 69 -4.47 2.74 11.73
CA SER A 69 -3.50 1.70 12.08
C SER A 69 -2.50 2.19 13.12
N LEU A 70 -1.97 3.39 12.96
CA LEU A 70 -1.08 4.02 13.95
C LEU A 70 -1.79 4.25 15.29
N TYR A 71 -3.04 4.69 15.27
CA TYR A 71 -3.83 4.87 16.48
C TYR A 71 -4.05 3.52 17.21
N LEU A 72 -4.42 2.47 16.50
CA LEU A 72 -4.59 1.14 17.08
C LEU A 72 -3.29 0.60 17.66
N LEU A 73 -2.17 0.74 16.95
CA LEU A 73 -0.83 0.36 17.44
C LEU A 73 -0.52 1.07 18.76
N PHE A 74 -0.74 2.38 18.84
CA PHE A 74 -0.51 3.16 20.04
C PHE A 74 -1.43 2.75 21.19
N SER A 75 -2.71 2.55 20.92
CA SER A 75 -3.72 2.15 21.92
C SER A 75 -3.43 0.76 22.48
N THR A 76 -3.11 -0.20 21.63
CA THR A 76 -2.76 -1.58 22.01
C THR A 76 -1.48 -1.61 22.85
N SER A 77 -0.45 -0.87 22.45
CA SER A 77 0.80 -0.77 23.20
C SER A 77 0.58 -0.19 24.60
N LYS A 78 -0.28 0.84 24.72
CA LYS A 78 -0.67 1.41 25.99
C LYS A 78 -1.36 0.38 26.90
N LEU A 79 -2.26 -0.41 26.36
CA LEU A 79 -3.00 -1.43 27.11
C LEU A 79 -2.07 -2.53 27.62
N ILE A 80 -1.19 -3.07 26.78
CA ILE A 80 -0.21 -4.10 27.16
C ILE A 80 0.69 -3.64 28.30
N ILE A 81 1.17 -2.41 28.24
CA ILE A 81 2.04 -1.86 29.29
C ILE A 81 1.26 -1.61 30.57
N ALA A 82 0.02 -1.10 30.48
CA ALA A 82 -0.81 -0.88 31.66
C ALA A 82 -1.10 -2.19 32.42
N GLN A 83 -1.36 -3.29 31.72
CA GLN A 83 -1.58 -4.61 32.32
C GLN A 83 -0.34 -5.13 33.05
N ARG A 84 0.86 -4.81 32.58
CA ARG A 84 2.13 -5.26 33.18
C ARG A 84 2.76 -4.26 34.16
N MET A 85 2.12 -3.13 34.40
CA MET A 85 2.70 -2.04 35.20
C MET A 85 3.05 -2.49 36.63
N GLN A 86 2.22 -3.34 37.25
CA GLN A 86 2.48 -3.87 38.59
C GLN A 86 3.75 -4.72 38.62
N GLN A 87 3.96 -5.57 37.61
CA GLN A 87 5.19 -6.38 37.48
C GLN A 87 6.43 -5.50 37.28
N TYR A 88 6.31 -4.42 36.50
CA TYR A 88 7.42 -3.49 36.27
C TYR A 88 7.78 -2.69 37.53
N ASN A 89 6.79 -2.31 38.32
CA ASN A 89 7.03 -1.66 39.62
C ASN A 89 7.76 -2.59 40.59
N THR A 90 7.38 -3.86 40.66
CA THR A 90 8.07 -4.86 41.49
C THR A 90 9.52 -5.05 41.04
N MET A 91 9.76 -5.20 39.72
CA MET A 91 11.11 -5.31 39.17
C MET A 91 11.97 -4.05 39.46
N LYS A 92 11.37 -2.86 39.46
CA LYS A 92 12.06 -1.62 39.83
C LYS A 92 12.47 -1.61 41.29
N LEU A 93 11.60 -2.07 42.19
CA LEU A 93 11.89 -2.14 43.63
C LEU A 93 13.07 -3.07 43.95
N VAL A 94 13.24 -4.14 43.15
CA VAL A 94 14.37 -5.09 43.27
C VAL A 94 15.63 -4.57 42.55
N GLY A 95 15.60 -3.36 41.97
CA GLY A 95 16.78 -2.75 41.32
C GLY A 95 17.04 -3.23 39.88
N ALA A 96 16.06 -3.78 39.20
CA ALA A 96 16.21 -4.23 37.81
C ALA A 96 16.48 -3.02 36.87
N LYS A 97 17.45 -3.19 35.97
CA LYS A 97 17.78 -2.17 34.94
C LYS A 97 16.58 -1.94 34.02
N LEU A 98 16.33 -0.70 33.65
CA LEU A 98 15.25 -0.30 32.70
C LEU A 98 15.32 -1.07 31.35
N SER A 99 16.51 -1.44 30.90
CA SER A 99 16.73 -2.25 29.70
C SER A 99 16.10 -3.63 29.81
N ALA A 100 16.09 -4.23 30.99
CA ALA A 100 15.45 -5.55 31.22
C ALA A 100 13.93 -5.53 30.99
N ILE A 101 13.30 -4.36 31.12
CA ILE A 101 11.86 -4.14 30.84
C ILE A 101 11.63 -3.81 29.38
N LYS A 102 12.53 -3.03 28.75
CA LYS A 102 12.37 -2.54 27.37
C LYS A 102 12.64 -3.62 26.32
N ILE A 103 13.65 -4.47 26.53
CA ILE A 103 14.06 -5.47 25.56
C ILE A 103 12.95 -6.47 25.24
N PRO A 104 12.25 -7.11 26.22
CA PRO A 104 11.15 -8.03 25.92
C PRO A 104 9.99 -7.35 25.18
N LEU A 105 9.69 -6.10 25.52
CA LEU A 105 8.65 -5.33 24.83
C LEU A 105 8.99 -5.07 23.36
N LEU A 106 10.23 -4.66 23.08
CA LEU A 106 10.68 -4.47 21.70
C LEU A 106 10.69 -5.77 20.90
N LEU A 107 11.13 -6.87 21.54
CA LEU A 107 11.10 -8.20 20.94
C LEU A 107 9.68 -8.64 20.57
N THR A 108 8.73 -8.39 21.47
CA THR A 108 7.30 -8.60 21.19
C THR A 108 6.85 -7.82 19.97
N GLY A 109 7.27 -6.55 19.83
CA GLY A 109 6.99 -5.72 18.66
C GLY A 109 7.55 -6.30 17.36
N VAL A 110 8.79 -6.80 17.38
CA VAL A 110 9.41 -7.45 16.23
C VAL A 110 8.62 -8.71 15.82
N ILE A 111 8.26 -9.56 16.79
CA ILE A 111 7.51 -10.79 16.51
C ILE A 111 6.15 -10.48 15.89
N PHE A 112 5.38 -9.55 16.46
CA PHE A 112 4.09 -9.14 15.88
C PHE A 112 4.26 -8.49 14.50
N GLY A 113 5.29 -7.68 14.31
CA GLY A 113 5.61 -7.07 13.03
C GLY A 113 5.92 -8.13 11.94
N LEU A 114 6.68 -9.17 12.29
CA LEU A 114 6.96 -10.28 11.39
C LEU A 114 5.70 -11.09 11.07
N ILE A 115 4.91 -11.46 12.05
CA ILE A 115 3.65 -12.21 11.82
C ILE A 115 2.73 -11.40 10.89
N SER A 116 2.55 -10.11 11.17
CA SER A 116 1.72 -9.23 10.34
C SER A 116 2.24 -9.12 8.92
N SER A 117 3.56 -9.02 8.72
CA SER A 117 4.14 -8.95 7.38
C SER A 117 3.94 -10.23 6.58
N PHE A 118 4.06 -11.40 7.22
CA PHE A 118 3.74 -12.68 6.56
C PHE A 118 2.29 -12.77 6.12
N ILE A 119 1.36 -12.30 6.95
CA ILE A 119 -0.07 -12.25 6.57
C ILE A 119 -0.28 -11.32 5.38
N CYS A 120 0.38 -10.15 5.36
CA CYS A 120 0.29 -9.21 4.23
C CYS A 120 0.85 -9.81 2.94
N VAL A 121 2.02 -10.45 2.99
CA VAL A 121 2.62 -11.13 1.83
C VAL A 121 1.69 -12.22 1.32
N PHE A 122 1.21 -13.09 2.19
CA PHE A 122 0.30 -14.17 1.81
C PHE A 122 -0.98 -13.63 1.15
N THR A 123 -1.59 -12.60 1.74
CA THR A 123 -2.81 -11.99 1.20
C THR A 123 -2.54 -11.36 -0.17
N PHE A 124 -1.41 -10.68 -0.32
CA PHE A 124 -1.02 -10.06 -1.58
C PHE A 124 -0.78 -11.11 -2.68
N ASP A 125 -0.07 -12.20 -2.36
CA ASP A 125 0.20 -13.28 -3.31
C ASP A 125 -1.09 -13.99 -3.75
N VAL A 126 -2.05 -14.20 -2.84
CA VAL A 126 -3.37 -14.76 -3.17
C VAL A 126 -4.13 -13.81 -4.12
N ILE A 127 -4.18 -12.52 -3.84
CA ILE A 127 -4.85 -11.53 -4.69
C ILE A 127 -4.19 -11.49 -6.07
N TYR A 128 -2.86 -11.54 -6.12
CA TYR A 128 -2.13 -11.56 -7.38
C TYR A 128 -2.42 -12.82 -8.19
N TYR A 129 -2.42 -13.99 -7.56
CA TYR A 129 -2.73 -15.26 -8.21
C TYR A 129 -4.15 -15.24 -8.82
N ILE A 130 -5.14 -14.77 -8.06
CA ILE A 130 -6.52 -14.61 -8.53
C ILE A 130 -6.57 -13.63 -9.71
N SER A 131 -5.92 -12.47 -9.58
CA SER A 131 -5.89 -11.46 -10.65
C SER A 131 -5.27 -12.00 -11.94
N ARG A 132 -4.21 -12.78 -11.85
CA ARG A 132 -3.55 -13.41 -13.00
C ARG A 132 -4.44 -14.44 -13.68
N THR A 133 -5.29 -15.14 -12.94
CA THR A 133 -6.23 -16.12 -13.51
C THR A 133 -7.28 -15.44 -14.39
N PHE A 134 -7.79 -14.28 -13.97
CA PHE A 134 -8.79 -13.52 -14.73
C PHE A 134 -8.17 -12.60 -15.81
N TYR A 135 -6.96 -12.11 -15.59
CA TYR A 135 -6.27 -11.16 -16.48
C TYR A 135 -4.83 -11.61 -16.79
N PRO A 136 -4.64 -12.60 -17.70
CA PRO A 136 -3.30 -13.16 -17.99
C PRO A 136 -2.32 -12.15 -18.59
N GLN A 137 -2.81 -11.00 -19.05
CA GLN A 137 -1.98 -9.91 -19.60
C GLN A 137 -1.22 -9.12 -18.53
N ILE A 138 -1.63 -9.22 -17.24
CA ILE A 138 -0.98 -8.54 -16.13
C ILE A 138 0.22 -9.37 -15.67
N ARG A 139 1.43 -8.96 -16.08
CA ARG A 139 2.68 -9.60 -15.66
C ARG A 139 3.53 -8.61 -14.86
N PHE A 140 3.59 -8.81 -13.57
CA PHE A 140 4.45 -8.06 -12.66
C PHE A 140 5.46 -8.97 -11.94
N ASP A 141 5.91 -10.04 -12.60
CA ASP A 141 6.68 -11.12 -11.96
C ASP A 141 7.93 -10.60 -11.20
N ASN A 142 8.67 -9.67 -11.79
CA ASN A 142 9.87 -9.09 -11.12
C ASN A 142 9.52 -8.10 -10.01
N PHE A 143 8.36 -7.45 -10.09
CA PHE A 143 7.94 -6.42 -9.13
C PHE A 143 7.36 -7.02 -7.85
N ILE A 144 6.84 -8.25 -7.92
CA ILE A 144 6.25 -8.96 -6.77
C ILE A 144 7.28 -9.23 -5.69
N TYR A 145 8.44 -9.75 -6.07
CA TYR A 145 9.51 -10.01 -5.10
C TYR A 145 9.93 -8.74 -4.35
N PHE A 146 9.99 -7.62 -5.06
CA PHE A 146 10.31 -6.33 -4.45
C PHE A 146 9.21 -5.88 -3.46
N ILE A 147 7.93 -6.04 -3.82
CA ILE A 147 6.80 -5.71 -2.94
C ILE A 147 6.79 -6.59 -1.70
N ASN A 148 6.97 -7.90 -1.85
CA ASN A 148 7.01 -8.84 -0.75
C ASN A 148 8.16 -8.53 0.20
N PHE A 149 9.34 -8.22 -0.32
CA PHE A 149 10.48 -7.78 0.49
C PHE A 149 10.16 -6.48 1.24
N ALA A 150 9.52 -5.51 0.58
CA ALA A 150 9.12 -4.25 1.21
C ALA A 150 8.12 -4.47 2.36
N PHE A 151 7.14 -5.38 2.23
CA PHE A 151 6.22 -5.71 3.31
C PHE A 151 6.92 -6.31 4.53
N VAL A 152 7.85 -7.24 4.33
CA VAL A 152 8.63 -7.83 5.43
C VAL A 152 9.49 -6.77 6.12
N PHE A 153 10.15 -5.93 5.34
CA PHE A 153 10.98 -4.84 5.87
C PHE A 153 10.18 -3.81 6.66
N LEU A 154 9.02 -3.42 6.15
CA LEU A 154 8.10 -2.51 6.84
C LEU A 154 7.57 -3.12 8.15
N GLY A 155 7.18 -4.39 8.15
CA GLY A 155 6.72 -5.08 9.36
C GLY A 155 7.80 -5.13 10.43
N LEU A 156 9.05 -5.40 10.04
CA LEU A 156 10.20 -5.46 10.95
C LEU A 156 10.54 -4.10 11.56
N ILE A 157 10.28 -3.01 10.85
CA ILE A 157 10.52 -1.64 11.32
C ILE A 157 9.35 -1.10 12.14
N LEU A 158 8.11 -1.23 11.64
CA LEU A 158 6.93 -0.65 12.27
C LEU A 158 6.57 -1.31 13.58
N GLY A 159 6.80 -2.62 13.72
CA GLY A 159 6.55 -3.36 14.97
C GLY A 159 7.28 -2.76 16.17
N PRO A 160 8.62 -2.71 16.18
CA PRO A 160 9.37 -2.15 17.30
C PRO A 160 9.22 -0.62 17.45
N ILE A 161 9.00 0.13 16.35
CA ILE A 161 8.75 1.56 16.44
C ILE A 161 7.47 1.86 17.24
N GLY A 162 6.37 1.15 16.94
CA GLY A 162 5.10 1.35 17.64
C GLY A 162 5.22 1.16 19.15
N ILE A 163 5.94 0.13 19.59
CA ILE A 163 6.20 -0.13 21.01
C ILE A 163 7.28 0.80 21.57
N GLY A 164 8.31 1.11 20.79
CA GLY A 164 9.44 1.94 21.21
C GLY A 164 9.03 3.37 21.57
N PHE A 165 8.12 3.97 20.83
CA PHE A 165 7.58 5.30 21.14
C PHE A 165 6.92 5.35 22.50
N TYR A 166 6.18 4.31 22.87
CA TYR A 166 5.52 4.27 24.16
C TYR A 166 6.48 3.98 25.33
N THR A 167 7.47 3.12 25.11
CA THR A 167 8.49 2.81 26.12
C THR A 167 9.36 4.01 26.44
N LYS A 168 9.62 4.90 25.47
CA LYS A 168 10.33 6.18 25.70
C LYS A 168 9.53 7.11 26.63
N LYS A 169 8.22 7.22 26.42
CA LYS A 169 7.32 8.03 27.27
C LYS A 169 7.23 7.46 28.69
N LEU A 170 7.25 6.12 28.82
CA LEU A 170 7.26 5.45 30.12
C LEU A 170 8.56 5.72 30.87
N SER A 171 9.71 5.76 30.21
CA SER A 171 11.00 6.08 30.78
C SER A 171 11.02 7.50 31.42
N LEU A 172 10.50 8.49 30.70
CA LEU A 172 10.41 9.86 31.18
C LEU A 172 9.54 9.97 32.44
N LYS A 173 8.41 9.26 32.48
CA LYS A 173 7.52 9.26 33.62
C LYS A 173 8.10 8.54 34.86
N ILE A 174 9.00 7.59 34.66
CA ILE A 174 9.68 6.87 35.74
C ILE A 174 10.82 7.72 36.35
N ASP A 175 11.45 8.59 35.56
CA ASP A 175 12.51 9.48 36.02
C ASP A 175 11.97 10.70 36.81
N GLU A 176 10.70 11.08 36.61
CA GLU A 176 10.03 12.12 37.38
C GLU A 176 9.71 11.72 38.84
N PHE A 177 9.78 10.43 39.16
CA PHE A 177 9.56 9.91 40.52
C PHE A 177 10.89 9.59 41.29
N LYS A 178 11.97 10.16 40.83
CA LYS A 178 13.27 10.07 41.48
C LYS A 178 13.61 11.38 42.18
#